data_ac03022c662ba0f2c106779e33f4a426
#
_entry.id   ac03022c662ba0f2c106779e33f4a426
#
_cell.length_a   1.000
_cell.length_b   1.000
_cell.length_c   1.000
_cell.angle_alpha   90.00
_cell.angle_beta   90.00
_cell.angle_gamma   90.00
#
_symmetry.space_group_name_H-M   'P 1'
#
loop_
_entity.id
_entity.type
_entity.pdbx_description
1 polymer ?
#
loop_
_entity_poly.entity_id
_entity_poly.type
_entity_poly.pdbx_seq_one_letter_code
_entity_poly.pdbx_strand_id
1 'polypeptide(L)'
;MVPVTQDRKAKICALLKSIETGDPAPIAVVNQDKHIQHNPQTHEGSEGLETLFVRPSKTSPRVNIVRAFEDGDYVFAHTEYDFAKSNIGFEVFRFEGDHVVEHWDNIQQRHEPTPSGHNMIDGPTEATHHALNGTNRQIVRNYVEDILVRRHLEKLENYISGSGFIQHSPQLTSGSGALREALGHG
;
A
#
# COMPACT_ATOMS: atom_id res chain seq x y z
N MET A 1 -17.83 26.91 10.84
CA MET A 1 -18.14 25.71 10.05
C MET A 1 -16.90 24.86 10.04
N VAL A 2 -16.90 23.70 10.67
CA VAL A 2 -15.82 22.72 10.52
C VAL A 2 -15.91 22.25 9.06
N PRO A 3 -14.82 22.29 8.27
CA PRO A 3 -14.85 21.70 6.94
C PRO A 3 -15.25 20.24 7.11
N VAL A 4 -16.27 19.79 6.39
CA VAL A 4 -16.53 18.37 6.21
C VAL A 4 -15.28 17.84 5.53
N THR A 5 -14.40 17.18 6.28
CA THR A 5 -13.30 16.43 5.70
C THR A 5 -13.96 15.38 4.83
N GLN A 6 -13.92 15.61 3.53
CA GLN A 6 -14.38 14.59 2.61
C GLN A 6 -13.51 13.37 2.87
N ASP A 7 -14.12 12.24 3.11
CA ASP A 7 -13.45 10.98 3.41
C ASP A 7 -12.63 10.53 2.19
N ARG A 8 -11.39 11.00 2.13
CA ARG A 8 -10.42 10.70 1.06
C ARG A 8 -10.20 9.19 0.95
N LYS A 9 -10.17 8.51 2.10
CA LYS A 9 -10.10 7.05 2.16
C LYS A 9 -11.28 6.41 1.42
N ALA A 10 -12.52 6.85 1.65
CA ALA A 10 -13.68 6.32 0.94
C ALA A 10 -13.60 6.57 -0.57
N LYS A 11 -13.14 7.76 -0.99
CA LYS A 11 -12.92 8.08 -2.40
C LYS A 11 -11.92 7.11 -3.05
N ILE A 12 -10.79 6.83 -2.40
CA ILE A 12 -9.78 5.89 -2.93
C ILE A 12 -10.32 4.46 -2.93
N CYS A 13 -11.02 4.04 -1.88
CA CYS A 13 -11.63 2.71 -1.87
C CYS A 13 -12.64 2.55 -3.02
N ALA A 14 -13.44 3.59 -3.32
CA ALA A 14 -14.35 3.58 -4.46
C ALA A 14 -13.59 3.54 -5.80
N LEU A 15 -12.50 4.32 -5.93
CA LEU A 15 -11.65 4.33 -7.12
C LEU A 15 -11.06 2.94 -7.38
N LEU A 16 -10.45 2.31 -6.39
CA LEU A 16 -9.86 0.98 -6.53
C LEU A 16 -10.93 -0.08 -6.83
N LYS A 17 -12.09 0.01 -6.16
CA LYS A 17 -13.18 -0.93 -6.39
C LYS A 17 -13.81 -0.79 -7.76
N SER A 18 -13.72 0.39 -8.38
CA SER A 18 -14.23 0.64 -9.73
C SER A 18 -13.50 -0.19 -10.79
N ILE A 19 -12.27 -0.63 -10.54
CA ILE A 19 -11.54 -1.58 -11.40
C ILE A 19 -12.30 -2.92 -11.51
N GLU A 20 -12.95 -3.36 -10.43
CA GLU A 20 -13.78 -4.58 -10.43
C GLU A 20 -15.15 -4.33 -11.05
N THR A 21 -15.77 -3.21 -10.71
CA THR A 21 -17.16 -2.94 -11.12
C THR A 21 -17.29 -2.39 -12.53
N GLY A 22 -16.22 -1.78 -13.07
CA GLY A 22 -16.27 -1.04 -14.32
C GLY A 22 -17.00 0.30 -14.24
N ASP A 23 -17.34 0.78 -13.01
CA ASP A 23 -17.97 2.07 -12.82
C ASP A 23 -16.96 3.22 -13.05
N PRO A 24 -17.14 4.10 -14.04
CA PRO A 24 -16.21 5.18 -14.30
C PRO A 24 -16.35 6.37 -13.34
N ALA A 25 -17.43 6.46 -12.58
CA ALA A 25 -17.72 7.64 -11.76
C ALA A 25 -16.62 7.97 -10.73
N PRO A 26 -16.00 7.00 -10.02
CA PRO A 26 -14.92 7.28 -9.07
C PRO A 26 -13.66 7.90 -9.69
N ILE A 27 -13.45 7.79 -11.01
CA ILE A 27 -12.29 8.38 -11.70
C ILE A 27 -12.26 9.91 -11.53
N ALA A 28 -13.42 10.54 -11.34
CA ALA A 28 -13.52 11.99 -11.12
C ALA A 28 -12.72 12.50 -9.91
N VAL A 29 -12.28 11.61 -9.00
CA VAL A 29 -11.38 11.98 -7.90
C VAL A 29 -9.98 12.35 -8.38
N VAL A 30 -9.56 11.89 -9.55
CA VAL A 30 -8.22 12.14 -10.09
C VAL A 30 -8.22 13.44 -10.90
N ASN A 31 -7.26 14.32 -10.58
CA ASN A 31 -7.02 15.53 -11.35
C ASN A 31 -6.24 15.17 -12.62
N GLN A 32 -6.92 15.07 -13.73
CA GLN A 32 -6.33 14.59 -14.98
C GLN A 32 -5.25 15.51 -15.57
N ASP A 33 -5.29 16.82 -15.25
CA ASP A 33 -4.33 17.80 -15.75
C ASP A 33 -3.01 17.83 -14.95
N LYS A 34 -3.05 17.35 -13.71
CA LYS A 34 -1.91 17.42 -12.77
C LYS A 34 -1.41 16.05 -12.30
N HIS A 35 -2.10 14.98 -12.66
CA HIS A 35 -1.81 13.65 -12.12
C HIS A 35 -0.44 13.14 -12.57
N ILE A 36 0.42 12.85 -11.58
CA ILE A 36 1.73 12.22 -11.76
C ILE A 36 1.59 10.74 -11.41
N GLN A 37 1.98 9.87 -12.34
CA GLN A 37 1.93 8.42 -12.17
C GLN A 37 3.34 7.84 -12.06
N HIS A 38 3.64 7.14 -10.96
CA HIS A 38 4.93 6.50 -10.74
C HIS A 38 4.96 5.01 -11.11
N ASN A 39 3.82 4.42 -11.50
CA ASN A 39 3.78 3.06 -12.03
C ASN A 39 4.30 3.04 -13.48
N PRO A 40 5.40 2.34 -13.78
CA PRO A 40 5.97 2.30 -15.14
C PRO A 40 5.11 1.53 -16.15
N GLN A 41 4.08 0.83 -15.70
CA GLN A 41 3.17 0.06 -16.56
C GLN A 41 1.86 0.80 -16.87
N THR A 42 1.66 1.99 -16.30
CA THR A 42 0.45 2.79 -16.45
C THR A 42 0.81 4.16 -17.00
N HIS A 43 0.09 4.63 -18.02
CA HIS A 43 0.29 5.97 -18.58
C HIS A 43 -0.29 7.04 -17.65
N GLU A 44 0.23 8.25 -17.75
CA GLU A 44 -0.29 9.43 -17.06
C GLU A 44 -1.64 9.87 -17.62
N GLY A 45 -2.41 10.61 -16.80
CA GLY A 45 -3.67 11.23 -17.18
C GLY A 45 -4.84 10.27 -17.35
N SER A 46 -5.86 10.73 -18.06
CA SER A 46 -7.11 9.98 -18.29
C SER A 46 -6.89 8.70 -19.09
N GLU A 47 -5.98 8.71 -20.07
CA GLU A 47 -5.70 7.57 -20.93
C GLU A 47 -5.13 6.38 -20.13
N GLY A 48 -4.26 6.65 -19.17
CA GLY A 48 -3.75 5.62 -18.26
C GLY A 48 -4.85 4.99 -17.40
N LEU A 49 -5.73 5.81 -16.87
CA LEU A 49 -6.87 5.36 -16.06
C LEU A 49 -7.90 4.60 -16.90
N GLU A 50 -8.28 5.09 -18.08
CA GLU A 50 -9.19 4.40 -18.99
C GLU A 50 -8.67 3.01 -19.37
N THR A 51 -7.36 2.88 -19.57
CA THR A 51 -6.73 1.58 -19.89
C THR A 51 -6.89 0.59 -18.73
N LEU A 52 -6.82 1.04 -17.48
CA LEU A 52 -7.07 0.20 -16.30
C LEU A 52 -8.51 -0.32 -16.25
N PHE A 53 -9.49 0.46 -16.73
CA PHE A 53 -10.91 0.06 -16.72
C PHE A 53 -11.33 -0.76 -17.93
N VAL A 54 -10.69 -0.58 -19.08
CA VAL A 54 -11.02 -1.34 -20.31
C VAL A 54 -10.40 -2.75 -20.31
N ARG A 55 -9.24 -2.92 -19.65
CA ARG A 55 -8.59 -4.24 -19.53
C ARG A 55 -9.44 -5.33 -18.88
N PRO A 56 -10.23 -5.06 -17.84
CA PRO A 56 -10.96 -6.08 -17.08
C PRO A 56 -12.18 -6.69 -17.81
N SER A 57 -12.65 -6.12 -18.88
CA SER A 57 -13.86 -6.63 -19.56
C SER A 57 -13.73 -8.08 -20.09
N LYS A 58 -12.52 -8.66 -20.10
CA LYS A 58 -12.25 -10.04 -20.54
C LYS A 58 -11.98 -11.03 -19.41
N THR A 59 -11.79 -10.56 -18.20
CA THR A 59 -11.57 -11.36 -17.00
C THR A 59 -12.47 -10.80 -15.92
N SER A 60 -13.12 -11.60 -15.10
CA SER A 60 -13.91 -11.07 -13.97
C SER A 60 -12.95 -10.61 -12.87
N PRO A 61 -12.42 -9.35 -12.93
CA PRO A 61 -11.43 -8.90 -11.99
C PRO A 61 -12.02 -8.79 -10.61
N ARG A 62 -11.24 -9.09 -9.59
CA ARG A 62 -11.60 -8.85 -8.20
C ARG A 62 -10.59 -7.92 -7.56
N VAL A 63 -11.09 -6.99 -6.77
CA VAL A 63 -10.29 -6.07 -5.97
C VAL A 63 -10.72 -6.22 -4.52
N ASN A 64 -9.85 -6.79 -3.71
CA ASN A 64 -10.01 -6.89 -2.27
C ASN A 64 -9.13 -5.81 -1.60
N ILE A 65 -9.75 -4.81 -0.98
CA ILE A 65 -9.05 -3.81 -0.20
C ILE A 65 -8.91 -4.35 1.21
N VAL A 66 -7.75 -4.89 1.53
CA VAL A 66 -7.46 -5.55 2.80
C VAL A 66 -7.47 -4.54 3.95
N ARG A 67 -6.84 -3.37 3.74
CA ARG A 67 -6.82 -2.24 4.67
C ARG A 67 -6.54 -0.94 3.94
N ALA A 68 -7.09 0.15 4.45
CA ALA A 68 -6.78 1.49 3.97
C ALA A 68 -6.83 2.49 5.12
N PHE A 69 -5.98 3.50 5.06
CA PHE A 69 -5.96 4.59 6.04
C PHE A 69 -5.51 5.90 5.40
N GLU A 70 -5.86 6.99 6.06
CA GLU A 70 -5.57 8.36 5.63
C GLU A 70 -4.64 9.02 6.65
N ASP A 71 -3.64 9.75 6.18
CA ASP A 71 -2.76 10.59 7.00
C ASP A 71 -2.45 11.91 6.25
N GLY A 72 -3.08 12.98 6.68
CA GLY A 72 -2.97 14.28 6.03
C GLY A 72 -3.45 14.27 4.58
N ASP A 73 -2.56 14.60 3.65
CA ASP A 73 -2.88 14.61 2.22
C ASP A 73 -2.66 13.25 1.54
N TYR A 74 -2.35 12.20 2.30
CA TYR A 74 -2.06 10.88 1.75
C TYR A 74 -3.11 9.86 2.15
N VAL A 75 -3.43 8.97 1.21
CA VAL A 75 -4.17 7.74 1.46
C VAL A 75 -3.32 6.56 1.05
N PHE A 76 -3.21 5.60 1.95
CA PHE A 76 -2.58 4.32 1.70
C PHE A 76 -3.64 3.24 1.59
N ALA A 77 -3.46 2.29 0.66
CA ALA A 77 -4.23 1.07 0.58
C ALA A 77 -3.33 -0.16 0.38
N HIS A 78 -3.66 -1.24 1.07
CA HIS A 78 -3.11 -2.56 0.87
C HIS A 78 -4.18 -3.42 0.22
N THR A 79 -3.91 -3.89 -0.98
CA THR A 79 -4.90 -4.51 -1.86
C THR A 79 -4.47 -5.90 -2.29
N GLU A 80 -5.45 -6.72 -2.65
CA GLU A 80 -5.25 -7.93 -3.40
C GLU A 80 -6.04 -7.82 -4.70
N TYR A 81 -5.36 -7.99 -5.81
CA TYR A 81 -5.90 -7.98 -7.16
C TYR A 81 -5.93 -9.39 -7.73
N ASP A 82 -7.07 -9.81 -8.24
CA ASP A 82 -7.20 -11.07 -8.99
C ASP A 82 -7.64 -10.76 -10.42
N PHE A 83 -6.64 -10.65 -11.32
CA PHE A 83 -6.82 -10.31 -12.74
C PHE A 83 -6.39 -11.44 -13.68
N ALA A 84 -6.40 -12.67 -13.28
CA ALA A 84 -5.85 -13.86 -13.89
C ALA A 84 -4.69 -14.45 -13.07
N LYS A 85 -3.97 -13.63 -12.33
CA LYS A 85 -3.04 -14.01 -11.27
C LYS A 85 -3.33 -13.11 -10.08
N SER A 86 -3.26 -13.69 -8.89
CA SER A 86 -3.40 -12.90 -7.66
C SER A 86 -2.13 -12.11 -7.40
N ASN A 87 -2.29 -10.81 -7.18
CA ASN A 87 -1.22 -9.89 -6.87
C ASN A 87 -1.56 -9.11 -5.60
N ILE A 88 -0.54 -8.74 -4.85
CA ILE A 88 -0.65 -7.88 -3.68
C ILE A 88 -0.14 -6.50 -4.07
N GLY A 89 -0.92 -5.46 -3.80
CA GLY A 89 -0.59 -4.07 -4.07
C GLY A 89 -0.45 -3.23 -2.80
N PHE A 90 0.53 -2.35 -2.81
CA PHE A 90 0.66 -1.25 -1.87
C PHE A 90 0.51 0.04 -2.65
N GLU A 91 -0.60 0.74 -2.40
CA GLU A 91 -1.01 1.92 -3.13
C GLU A 91 -0.85 3.16 -2.24
N VAL A 92 -0.31 4.23 -2.77
CA VAL A 92 -0.22 5.53 -2.10
C VAL A 92 -0.75 6.60 -3.04
N PHE A 93 -1.70 7.37 -2.56
CA PHE A 93 -2.30 8.50 -3.28
C PHE A 93 -2.07 9.78 -2.52
N ARG A 94 -1.64 10.84 -3.21
CA ARG A 94 -1.53 12.18 -2.64
C ARG A 94 -2.62 13.09 -3.22
N PHE A 95 -3.23 13.84 -2.32
CA PHE A 95 -4.30 14.79 -2.62
C PHE A 95 -3.79 16.24 -2.63
N GLU A 96 -4.34 17.05 -3.53
CA GLU A 96 -4.39 18.49 -3.43
C GLU A 96 -5.88 18.90 -3.39
N GLY A 97 -6.33 19.48 -2.27
CA GLY A 97 -7.75 19.71 -2.04
C GLY A 97 -8.52 18.38 -2.06
N ASP A 98 -9.45 18.25 -2.97
CA ASP A 98 -10.35 17.10 -3.09
C ASP A 98 -9.96 16.10 -4.18
N HIS A 99 -8.83 16.32 -4.86
CA HIS A 99 -8.41 15.53 -5.99
C HIS A 99 -7.04 14.88 -5.79
N VAL A 100 -6.90 13.68 -6.29
CA VAL A 100 -5.62 12.98 -6.39
C VAL A 100 -4.77 13.63 -7.46
N VAL A 101 -3.53 13.97 -7.11
CA VAL A 101 -2.55 14.58 -8.03
C VAL A 101 -1.30 13.71 -8.21
N GLU A 102 -1.18 12.63 -7.40
CA GLU A 102 0.02 11.78 -7.48
C GLU A 102 -0.27 10.39 -6.93
N HIS A 103 0.30 9.37 -7.59
CA HIS A 103 0.09 7.97 -7.24
C HIS A 103 1.38 7.16 -7.36
N TRP A 104 1.65 6.36 -6.34
CA TRP A 104 2.69 5.33 -6.31
C TRP A 104 2.06 3.98 -6.01
N ASP A 105 2.59 2.94 -6.62
CA ASP A 105 2.26 1.58 -6.25
C ASP A 105 3.48 0.66 -6.22
N ASN A 106 3.34 -0.43 -5.51
CA ASN A 106 4.22 -1.58 -5.55
C ASN A 106 3.35 -2.82 -5.66
N ILE A 107 3.47 -3.55 -6.76
CA ILE A 107 2.66 -4.73 -7.03
C ILE A 107 3.57 -5.96 -7.10
N GLN A 108 3.24 -6.98 -6.32
CA GLN A 108 3.94 -8.24 -6.26
C GLN A 108 2.97 -9.41 -6.44
N GLN A 109 3.38 -10.42 -7.20
CA GLN A 109 2.59 -11.65 -7.30
C GLN A 109 2.44 -12.28 -5.91
N ARG A 110 1.21 -12.72 -5.59
CA ARG A 110 0.94 -13.49 -4.37
C ARG A 110 1.64 -14.85 -4.42
N HIS A 111 2.31 -15.18 -3.35
CA HIS A 111 2.97 -16.48 -3.13
C HIS A 111 2.42 -17.15 -1.88
N GLU A 112 2.11 -18.43 -1.99
CA GLU A 112 1.68 -19.27 -0.88
C GLU A 112 2.19 -20.71 -1.12
N PRO A 113 2.59 -21.41 -0.05
CA PRO A 113 2.82 -20.90 1.30
C PRO A 113 4.06 -20.01 1.37
N THR A 114 4.09 -19.09 2.37
CA THR A 114 5.29 -18.31 2.66
C THR A 114 6.19 -19.06 3.65
N PRO A 115 7.53 -18.80 3.65
CA PRO A 115 8.46 -19.43 4.59
C PRO A 115 8.16 -19.13 6.07
N SER A 116 7.49 -18.01 6.35
CA SER A 116 7.07 -17.62 7.70
C SER A 116 5.84 -18.37 8.20
N GLY A 117 5.10 -19.04 7.32
CA GLY A 117 3.79 -19.63 7.61
C GLY A 117 2.65 -18.59 7.68
N HIS A 118 2.95 -17.31 7.48
CA HIS A 118 1.98 -16.22 7.43
C HIS A 118 1.62 -15.86 5.99
N ASN A 119 0.39 -15.37 5.80
CA ASN A 119 -0.06 -14.89 4.51
C ASN A 119 0.47 -13.47 4.24
N MET A 120 0.64 -13.10 2.97
CA MET A 120 1.10 -11.76 2.59
C MET A 120 0.11 -10.65 2.98
N ILE A 121 -1.15 -10.97 3.24
CA ILE A 121 -2.23 -10.02 3.53
C ILE A 121 -2.87 -10.16 4.90
N ASP A 122 -2.46 -11.12 5.73
CA ASP A 122 -3.02 -11.30 7.07
C ASP A 122 -2.59 -10.16 8.05
N GLY A 123 -2.97 -10.27 9.30
CA GLY A 123 -2.73 -9.27 10.34
C GLY A 123 -3.88 -8.28 10.50
N PRO A 124 -3.73 -7.29 11.40
CA PRO A 124 -4.77 -6.32 11.72
C PRO A 124 -5.21 -5.50 10.50
N THR A 125 -6.51 -5.32 10.33
CA THR A 125 -7.11 -4.50 9.26
C THR A 125 -7.55 -3.12 9.74
N GLU A 126 -7.65 -2.94 11.06
CA GLU A 126 -8.07 -1.69 11.71
C GLU A 126 -6.94 -1.10 12.54
N ALA A 127 -6.80 0.22 12.51
CA ALA A 127 -5.87 0.93 13.38
C ALA A 127 -6.47 1.06 14.78
N THR A 128 -5.72 0.67 15.81
CA THR A 128 -6.25 0.59 17.19
C THR A 128 -5.59 1.57 18.16
N HIS A 129 -4.35 1.92 18.01
CA HIS A 129 -3.59 2.67 19.02
C HIS A 129 -3.36 4.13 18.61
N HIS A 130 -4.43 4.85 18.25
CA HIS A 130 -4.35 6.22 17.71
C HIS A 130 -3.60 7.21 18.63
N ALA A 131 -3.70 7.05 19.94
CA ALA A 131 -2.97 7.87 20.90
C ALA A 131 -1.44 7.75 20.78
N LEU A 132 -0.94 6.66 20.18
CA LEU A 132 0.48 6.40 19.98
C LEU A 132 0.98 6.83 18.60
N ASN A 133 0.15 7.43 17.75
CA ASN A 133 0.53 7.76 16.36
C ASN A 133 1.83 8.57 16.28
N GLY A 134 2.00 9.58 17.13
CA GLY A 134 3.21 10.39 17.16
C GLY A 134 4.46 9.57 17.49
N THR A 135 4.38 8.73 18.52
CA THR A 135 5.46 7.84 18.95
C THR A 135 5.77 6.80 17.89
N ASN A 136 4.75 6.14 17.35
CA ASN A 136 4.91 5.12 16.33
C ASN A 136 5.53 5.69 15.05
N ARG A 137 5.11 6.88 14.64
CA ARG A 137 5.70 7.59 13.50
C ARG A 137 7.19 7.85 13.71
N GLN A 138 7.60 8.27 14.91
CA GLN A 138 9.01 8.49 15.22
C GLN A 138 9.81 7.20 15.22
N ILE A 139 9.27 6.12 15.76
CA ILE A 139 9.91 4.79 15.74
C ILE A 139 10.14 4.33 14.30
N VAL A 140 9.10 4.41 13.45
CA VAL A 140 9.21 3.99 12.04
C VAL A 140 10.21 4.87 11.29
N ARG A 141 10.21 6.19 11.52
CA ARG A 141 11.19 7.10 10.91
C ARG A 141 12.61 6.74 11.31
N ASN A 142 12.86 6.50 12.59
CA ASN A 142 14.18 6.11 13.08
C ASN A 142 14.61 4.74 12.52
N TYR A 143 13.69 3.79 12.42
CA TYR A 143 13.94 2.50 11.76
C TYR A 143 14.40 2.68 10.32
N VAL A 144 13.66 3.47 9.53
CA VAL A 144 14.00 3.74 8.13
C VAL A 144 15.40 4.37 8.05
N GLU A 145 15.65 5.41 8.84
CA GLU A 145 16.93 6.13 8.82
C GLU A 145 18.10 5.26 9.28
N ASP A 146 17.99 4.61 10.44
CA ASP A 146 19.09 3.81 10.99
C ASP A 146 19.32 2.52 10.21
N ILE A 147 18.24 1.79 9.88
CA ILE A 147 18.35 0.43 9.33
C ILE A 147 18.40 0.44 7.80
N LEU A 148 17.47 1.13 7.14
CA LEU A 148 17.36 1.04 5.69
C LEU A 148 18.32 2.00 4.98
N VAL A 149 18.50 3.23 5.51
CA VAL A 149 19.37 4.24 4.90
C VAL A 149 20.83 4.09 5.36
N ARG A 150 21.07 4.12 6.67
CA ARG A 150 22.43 4.09 7.23
C ARG A 150 23.00 2.69 7.38
N ARG A 151 22.19 1.65 7.27
CA ARG A 151 22.62 0.24 7.38
C ARG A 151 23.22 -0.12 8.75
N HIS A 152 22.79 0.54 9.83
CA HIS A 152 23.19 0.23 11.20
C HIS A 152 22.43 -1.02 11.71
N LEU A 153 22.73 -2.18 11.13
CA LEU A 153 21.98 -3.42 11.41
C LEU A 153 22.16 -3.90 12.86
N GLU A 154 23.17 -3.46 13.57
CA GLU A 154 23.33 -3.70 15.00
C GLU A 154 22.23 -3.09 15.86
N LYS A 155 21.52 -2.07 15.35
CA LYS A 155 20.39 -1.42 16.03
C LYS A 155 19.04 -2.07 15.76
N LEU A 156 18.97 -3.10 14.92
CA LEU A 156 17.70 -3.67 14.46
C LEU A 156 16.78 -4.07 15.62
N GLU A 157 17.34 -4.66 16.68
CA GLU A 157 16.58 -5.09 17.86
C GLU A 157 15.99 -3.94 18.70
N ASN A 158 16.41 -2.69 18.43
CA ASN A 158 15.78 -1.52 19.08
C ASN A 158 14.40 -1.20 18.48
N TYR A 159 14.10 -1.72 17.29
CA TYR A 159 12.89 -1.38 16.53
C TYR A 159 11.95 -2.56 16.40
N ILE A 160 12.44 -3.77 16.34
CA ILE A 160 11.64 -4.97 16.14
C ILE A 160 11.88 -6.00 17.24
N SER A 161 10.82 -6.65 17.63
CA SER A 161 10.85 -7.71 18.64
C SER A 161 11.41 -8.99 18.04
N GLY A 162 12.60 -9.43 18.41
CA GLY A 162 13.29 -10.61 17.94
C GLY A 162 12.38 -11.73 17.39
N SER A 163 11.99 -12.69 18.23
CA SER A 163 11.11 -13.80 17.82
C SER A 163 9.64 -13.40 17.60
N GLY A 164 9.22 -12.24 18.12
CA GLY A 164 7.85 -11.73 17.96
C GLY A 164 7.61 -11.01 16.62
N PHE A 165 8.66 -10.79 15.84
CA PHE A 165 8.51 -10.14 14.53
C PHE A 165 7.93 -11.13 13.50
N ILE A 166 6.72 -10.82 13.02
CA ILE A 166 6.02 -11.61 12.00
C ILE A 166 6.38 -11.07 10.62
N GLN A 167 6.81 -11.96 9.75
CA GLN A 167 7.20 -11.63 8.39
C GLN A 167 6.10 -12.00 7.40
N HIS A 168 5.70 -11.05 6.57
CA HIS A 168 4.73 -11.24 5.48
C HIS A 168 5.39 -11.28 4.09
N SER A 169 6.72 -11.11 4.02
CA SER A 169 7.45 -11.28 2.77
C SER A 169 7.38 -12.73 2.29
N PRO A 170 7.13 -12.97 0.99
CA PRO A 170 7.04 -14.32 0.47
C PRO A 170 8.39 -15.07 0.43
N GLN A 171 9.49 -14.41 0.79
CA GLN A 171 10.84 -14.96 0.68
C GLN A 171 11.54 -15.14 2.02
N LEU A 172 10.98 -14.59 3.12
CA LEU A 172 11.65 -14.57 4.42
C LEU A 172 10.85 -15.33 5.48
N THR A 173 11.58 -15.96 6.40
CA THR A 173 11.00 -16.50 7.64
C THR A 173 10.76 -15.37 8.65
N SER A 174 9.93 -15.63 9.65
CA SER A 174 9.70 -14.70 10.78
C SER A 174 10.97 -14.56 11.65
N GLY A 175 11.01 -13.47 12.41
CA GLY A 175 12.09 -13.12 13.32
C GLY A 175 13.10 -12.14 12.74
N SER A 176 13.81 -11.44 13.64
CA SER A 176 14.78 -10.40 13.28
C SER A 176 16.03 -10.96 12.57
N GLY A 177 16.37 -12.23 12.81
CA GLY A 177 17.55 -12.88 12.22
C GLY A 177 17.47 -12.95 10.69
N ALA A 178 16.34 -13.46 10.15
CA ALA A 178 16.14 -13.56 8.70
C ALA A 178 16.12 -12.17 8.03
N LEU A 179 15.51 -11.18 8.71
CA LEU A 179 15.50 -9.81 8.20
C LEU A 179 16.91 -9.21 8.20
N ARG A 180 17.72 -9.45 9.26
CA ARG A 180 19.10 -8.99 9.35
C ARG A 180 19.96 -9.57 8.23
N GLU A 181 19.83 -10.87 7.97
CA GLU A 181 20.54 -11.56 6.90
C GLU A 181 20.18 -10.98 5.53
N ALA A 182 18.89 -10.85 5.25
CA ALA A 182 18.38 -10.27 3.99
C ALA A 182 18.88 -8.83 3.77
N LEU A 183 18.91 -8.02 4.81
CA LEU A 183 19.42 -6.65 4.75
C LEU A 183 20.95 -6.61 4.64
N GLY A 184 21.68 -7.62 5.12
CA GLY A 184 23.15 -7.70 5.08
C GLY A 184 23.72 -8.02 3.69
N HIS A 185 22.91 -8.60 2.80
CA HIS A 185 23.34 -9.03 1.46
C HIS A 185 23.02 -8.02 0.34
N GLY A 186 22.43 -6.86 0.66
CA GLY A 186 22.03 -5.82 -0.30
C GLY A 186 22.95 -4.61 -0.36
#